data_1c699bb85d9ab1fab8215d90fa97cde8
#
_entry.id   1c699bb85d9ab1fab8215d90fa97cde8
#
_cell.length_a   1.000
_cell.length_b   1.000
_cell.length_c   1.000
_cell.angle_alpha   90.00
_cell.angle_beta   90.00
_cell.angle_gamma   90.00
#
_symmetry.space_group_name_H-M   'P 1'
#
loop_
_entity.id
_entity.type
_entity.pdbx_description
1 polymer ?
#
loop_
_entity_poly.entity_id
_entity_poly.type
_entity_poly.pdbx_seq_one_letter_code
_entity_poly.pdbx_strand_id
1 'polypeptide(L)'
;VPVGGGGLIAGSALAAKYFGGNCSVIGTEPFEVDDAYRSLISGKIETNITTNTIADGLRTQLGDKNFPIILNEVKEIIRVTEDEIVDSMKLIWQRLKIICEPSCSLPLAGILKNKNDFKGKKIGIIITGGNIDIYNLPF
;
A
#
# COMPACT_ATOMS: atom_id res chain seq x y z
N VAL A 1 -2.63 0.69 3.82
CA VAL A 1 -2.66 -0.72 3.35
C VAL A 1 -1.95 -0.80 2.01
N PRO A 2 -0.99 -1.74 1.78
CA PRO A 2 -0.41 -1.92 0.44
C PRO A 2 -1.44 -2.50 -0.52
N VAL A 3 -1.38 -2.11 -1.79
CA VAL A 3 -2.34 -2.54 -2.82
C VAL A 3 -1.61 -3.31 -3.92
N GLY A 4 -2.03 -4.55 -4.15
CA GLY A 4 -1.74 -5.36 -5.32
C GLY A 4 -3.06 -5.76 -5.97
N GLY A 5 -3.45 -7.03 -5.92
CA GLY A 5 -4.75 -7.51 -6.46
C GLY A 5 -6.01 -6.95 -5.79
N GLY A 6 -5.86 -6.11 -4.77
CA GLY A 6 -6.93 -5.38 -4.11
C GLY A 6 -7.69 -6.13 -3.01
N GLY A 7 -7.40 -7.42 -2.78
CA GLY A 7 -8.15 -8.22 -1.79
C GLY A 7 -8.01 -7.69 -0.36
N LEU A 8 -6.77 -7.41 0.05
CA LEU A 8 -6.50 -6.91 1.41
C LEU A 8 -7.14 -5.55 1.65
N ILE A 9 -6.97 -4.59 0.73
CA ILE A 9 -7.53 -3.25 0.92
C ILE A 9 -9.05 -3.26 0.86
N ALA A 10 -9.65 -4.05 -0.03
CA ALA A 10 -11.12 -4.20 -0.08
C ALA A 10 -11.66 -4.79 1.23
N GLY A 11 -11.05 -5.86 1.74
CA GLY A 11 -11.41 -6.44 3.04
C GLY A 11 -11.23 -5.45 4.19
N SER A 12 -10.11 -4.71 4.21
CA SER A 12 -9.86 -3.66 5.20
C SER A 12 -10.88 -2.54 5.14
N ALA A 13 -11.29 -2.13 3.93
CA ALA A 13 -12.29 -1.09 3.73
C ALA A 13 -13.67 -1.53 4.24
N LEU A 14 -14.08 -2.76 3.96
CA LEU A 14 -15.31 -3.32 4.52
C LEU A 14 -15.26 -3.43 6.05
N ALA A 15 -14.14 -3.90 6.60
CA ALA A 15 -13.96 -3.96 8.05
C ALA A 15 -14.04 -2.57 8.69
N ALA A 16 -13.40 -1.57 8.10
CA ALA A 16 -13.48 -0.19 8.55
C ALA A 16 -14.90 0.35 8.48
N LYS A 17 -15.64 0.06 7.40
CA LYS A 17 -17.03 0.47 7.23
C LYS A 17 -17.96 -0.09 8.31
N TYR A 18 -17.86 -1.38 8.60
CA TYR A 18 -18.80 -2.05 9.50
C TYR A 18 -18.39 -2.00 10.97
N PHE A 19 -17.09 -1.88 11.26
CA PHE A 19 -16.57 -1.99 12.63
C PHE A 19 -15.67 -0.82 13.06
N GLY A 20 -15.22 0.02 12.12
CA GLY A 20 -14.21 1.03 12.36
C GLY A 20 -14.73 2.41 12.80
N GLY A 21 -16.04 2.62 12.88
CA GLY A 21 -16.62 3.92 13.20
C GLY A 21 -16.22 4.97 12.14
N ASN A 22 -15.33 5.91 12.52
CA ASN A 22 -14.84 6.96 11.61
C ASN A 22 -13.49 6.61 10.96
N CYS A 23 -13.17 5.33 10.82
CA CYS A 23 -11.92 4.89 10.20
C CYS A 23 -12.00 5.03 8.67
N SER A 24 -11.04 5.76 8.07
CA SER A 24 -10.87 5.81 6.61
C SER A 24 -9.72 4.90 6.19
N VAL A 25 -9.88 4.18 5.08
CA VAL A 25 -8.84 3.33 4.53
C VAL A 25 -8.15 4.03 3.37
N ILE A 26 -6.81 4.01 3.40
CA ILE A 26 -5.93 4.57 2.38
C ILE A 26 -5.04 3.46 1.85
N GLY A 27 -4.94 3.39 0.52
CA GLY A 27 -4.04 2.48 -0.18
C GLY A 27 -2.66 3.08 -0.43
N THR A 28 -1.68 2.21 -0.69
CA THR A 28 -0.36 2.61 -1.17
C THR A 28 0.10 1.69 -2.27
N GLU A 29 0.64 2.25 -3.35
CA GLU A 29 1.18 1.52 -4.49
C GLU A 29 2.57 2.04 -4.88
N PRO A 30 3.42 1.20 -5.54
CA PRO A 30 4.63 1.69 -6.18
C PRO A 30 4.28 2.66 -7.31
N PHE A 31 5.11 3.67 -7.52
CA PHE A 31 4.83 4.72 -8.50
C PHE A 31 4.67 4.21 -9.93
N GLU A 32 5.43 3.18 -10.32
CA GLU A 32 5.39 2.61 -11.66
C GLU A 32 4.41 1.43 -11.81
N VAL A 33 3.89 0.88 -10.69
CA VAL A 33 2.93 -0.22 -10.67
C VAL A 33 1.66 0.30 -9.98
N ASP A 34 0.94 1.17 -10.67
CA ASP A 34 -0.07 2.07 -10.10
C ASP A 34 -1.48 1.87 -10.70
N ASP A 35 -1.78 0.66 -11.11
CA ASP A 35 -3.05 0.34 -11.75
C ASP A 35 -4.26 0.63 -10.86
N ALA A 36 -4.19 0.37 -9.55
CA ALA A 36 -5.30 0.66 -8.65
C ALA A 36 -5.47 2.17 -8.40
N TYR A 37 -4.38 2.95 -8.34
CA TYR A 37 -4.45 4.41 -8.27
C TYR A 37 -5.15 4.98 -9.50
N ARG A 38 -4.73 4.56 -10.70
CA ARG A 38 -5.35 5.03 -11.96
C ARG A 38 -6.79 4.55 -12.09
N SER A 39 -7.08 3.33 -11.66
CA SER A 39 -8.43 2.77 -11.65
C SER A 39 -9.37 3.58 -10.76
N LEU A 40 -8.91 3.99 -9.57
CA LEU A 40 -9.70 4.79 -8.65
C LEU A 40 -10.04 6.16 -9.24
N ILE A 41 -9.12 6.78 -9.98
CA ILE A 41 -9.32 8.08 -10.61
C ILE A 41 -10.24 7.97 -11.85
N SER A 42 -10.00 6.97 -12.71
CA SER A 42 -10.76 6.82 -13.96
C SER A 42 -12.14 6.20 -13.78
N GLY A 43 -12.40 5.56 -12.64
CA GLY A 43 -13.65 4.84 -12.36
C GLY A 43 -13.79 3.51 -13.11
N LYS A 44 -12.72 3.02 -13.73
CA LYS A 44 -12.65 1.73 -14.44
C LYS A 44 -11.33 1.04 -14.16
N ILE A 45 -11.27 -0.28 -14.33
CA ILE A 45 -10.04 -1.04 -14.12
C ILE A 45 -9.02 -0.65 -15.20
N GLU A 46 -7.89 -0.13 -14.76
CA GLU A 46 -6.69 0.11 -15.57
C GLU A 46 -5.71 -1.06 -15.40
N THR A 47 -4.81 -1.24 -16.36
CA THR A 47 -3.78 -2.29 -16.29
C THR A 47 -2.41 -1.68 -16.08
N ASN A 48 -1.51 -2.41 -15.42
CA ASN A 48 -0.13 -1.98 -15.27
C ASN A 48 0.59 -1.90 -16.62
N ILE A 49 1.35 -0.83 -16.81
CA ILE A 49 2.21 -0.64 -17.99
C ILE A 49 3.53 -1.41 -17.79
N THR A 50 3.98 -1.50 -16.55
CA THR A 50 5.20 -2.20 -16.13
C THR A 50 4.98 -2.90 -14.80
N THR A 51 5.88 -3.82 -14.46
CA THR A 51 5.96 -4.46 -13.13
C THR A 51 7.27 -4.13 -12.43
N ASN A 52 7.91 -3.04 -12.82
CA ASN A 52 9.21 -2.62 -12.33
C ASN A 52 9.11 -2.02 -10.92
N THR A 53 9.23 -2.85 -9.91
CA THR A 53 9.29 -2.47 -8.49
C THR A 53 9.99 -3.53 -7.68
N ILE A 54 10.65 -3.16 -6.59
CA ILE A 54 11.19 -4.10 -5.59
C ILE A 54 10.08 -4.73 -4.73
N ALA A 55 8.88 -4.13 -4.71
CA ALA A 55 7.72 -4.64 -4.00
C ALA A 55 7.07 -5.79 -4.80
N ASP A 56 7.74 -6.94 -4.84
CA ASP A 56 7.37 -8.09 -5.66
C ASP A 56 5.96 -8.62 -5.40
N GLY A 57 5.48 -8.56 -4.16
CA GLY A 57 4.10 -8.91 -3.79
C GLY A 57 3.03 -8.00 -4.39
N LEU A 58 3.42 -6.86 -4.97
CA LEU A 58 2.52 -5.89 -5.59
C LEU A 58 2.62 -5.84 -7.13
N ARG A 59 3.42 -6.71 -7.75
CA ARG A 59 3.55 -6.86 -9.21
C ARG A 59 2.34 -7.55 -9.85
N THR A 60 1.15 -7.17 -9.44
CA THR A 60 -0.10 -7.79 -9.87
C THR A 60 -1.11 -6.72 -10.25
N GLN A 61 -2.21 -7.12 -10.88
CA GLN A 61 -3.27 -6.20 -11.30
C GLN A 61 -4.47 -6.29 -10.37
N LEU A 62 -5.22 -5.20 -10.31
CA LEU A 62 -6.42 -5.09 -9.52
C LEU A 62 -7.49 -6.10 -9.99
N GLY A 63 -8.06 -6.85 -9.04
CA GLY A 63 -9.12 -7.81 -9.31
C GLY A 63 -10.47 -7.13 -9.56
N ASP A 64 -11.22 -7.63 -10.54
CA ASP A 64 -12.54 -7.12 -10.94
C ASP A 64 -13.57 -7.15 -9.80
N LYS A 65 -13.51 -8.17 -8.94
CA LYS A 65 -14.41 -8.30 -7.77
C LYS A 65 -14.07 -7.35 -6.64
N ASN A 66 -12.80 -6.97 -6.52
CA ASN A 66 -12.34 -6.06 -5.46
C ASN A 66 -12.57 -4.59 -5.84
N PHE A 67 -12.52 -4.27 -7.11
CA PHE A 67 -12.58 -2.91 -7.60
C PHE A 67 -13.83 -2.13 -7.18
N PRO A 68 -15.07 -2.66 -7.28
CA PRO A 68 -16.26 -1.94 -6.83
C PRO A 68 -16.22 -1.56 -5.34
N ILE A 69 -15.60 -2.41 -4.50
CA ILE A 69 -15.44 -2.13 -3.07
C ILE A 69 -14.42 -1.00 -2.88
N ILE A 70 -13.29 -1.08 -3.59
CA ILE A 70 -12.24 -0.06 -3.52
C ILE A 70 -12.78 1.30 -3.98
N LEU A 71 -13.49 1.33 -5.10
CA LEU A 71 -14.07 2.56 -5.66
C LEU A 71 -15.02 3.26 -4.69
N ASN A 72 -15.79 2.50 -3.92
CA ASN A 72 -16.80 3.05 -3.02
C ASN A 72 -16.30 3.34 -1.60
N GLU A 73 -15.31 2.57 -1.10
CA GLU A 73 -14.98 2.57 0.33
C GLU A 73 -13.53 3.01 0.62
N VAL A 74 -12.66 3.06 -0.38
CA VAL A 74 -11.28 3.52 -0.20
C VAL A 74 -11.21 5.02 -0.45
N LYS A 75 -10.62 5.74 0.49
CA LYS A 75 -10.53 7.21 0.42
C LYS A 75 -9.62 7.69 -0.70
N GLU A 76 -8.45 7.09 -0.79
CA GLU A 76 -7.39 7.45 -1.75
C GLU A 76 -6.33 6.34 -1.84
N ILE A 77 -5.53 6.39 -2.88
CA ILE A 77 -4.32 5.56 -3.03
C ILE A 77 -3.13 6.50 -3.22
N ILE A 78 -2.08 6.34 -2.40
CA ILE A 78 -0.85 7.14 -2.45
C ILE A 78 0.21 6.33 -3.19
N ARG A 79 0.82 6.94 -4.21
CA ARG A 79 1.96 6.35 -4.93
C ARG A 79 3.28 6.73 -4.26
N VAL A 80 4.16 5.74 -4.10
CA VAL A 80 5.49 5.91 -3.49
C VAL A 80 6.59 5.43 -4.45
N THR A 81 7.74 6.09 -4.40
CA THR A 81 8.90 5.71 -5.21
C THR A 81 9.66 4.53 -4.59
N GLU A 82 10.54 3.89 -5.36
CA GLU A 82 11.39 2.81 -4.89
C GLU A 82 12.27 3.27 -3.71
N ASP A 83 12.85 4.47 -3.77
CA ASP A 83 13.66 5.03 -2.68
C ASP A 83 12.83 5.23 -1.41
N GLU A 84 11.59 5.73 -1.52
CA GLU A 84 10.67 5.88 -0.39
C GLU A 84 10.31 4.51 0.23
N ILE A 85 10.19 3.46 -0.59
CA ILE A 85 9.96 2.08 -0.13
C ILE A 85 11.18 1.58 0.66
N VAL A 86 12.38 1.72 0.11
CA VAL A 86 13.64 1.30 0.74
C VAL A 86 13.85 2.03 2.08
N ASP A 87 13.68 3.34 2.10
CA ASP A 87 13.89 4.14 3.31
C ASP A 87 12.88 3.79 4.41
N SER A 88 11.62 3.56 4.06
CA SER A 88 10.60 3.13 5.03
C SER A 88 10.89 1.72 5.56
N MET A 89 11.34 0.81 4.70
CA MET A 89 11.75 -0.54 5.11
C MET A 89 12.92 -0.50 6.10
N LYS A 90 13.97 0.26 5.80
CA LYS A 90 15.10 0.50 6.74
C LYS A 90 14.61 1.00 8.09
N LEU A 91 13.69 1.98 8.07
CA LEU A 91 13.17 2.57 9.28
C LEU A 91 12.41 1.55 10.14
N ILE A 92 11.58 0.69 9.54
CA ILE A 92 10.89 -0.40 10.23
C ILE A 92 11.91 -1.34 10.87
N TRP A 93 12.89 -1.82 10.11
CA TRP A 93 13.92 -2.73 10.60
C TRP A 93 14.71 -2.12 11.76
N GLN A 94 15.14 -0.86 11.62
CA GLN A 94 15.97 -0.18 12.62
C GLN A 94 15.22 0.18 13.90
N ARG A 95 13.95 0.58 13.79
CA ARG A 95 13.18 1.10 14.93
C ARG A 95 12.35 0.03 15.62
N LEU A 96 11.69 -0.83 14.83
CA LEU A 96 10.80 -1.85 15.38
C LEU A 96 11.49 -3.20 15.55
N LYS A 97 12.65 -3.43 14.92
CA LYS A 97 13.36 -4.72 14.92
C LYS A 97 12.51 -5.85 14.32
N ILE A 98 11.68 -5.50 13.34
CA ILE A 98 10.81 -6.42 12.60
C ILE A 98 11.39 -6.61 11.22
N ILE A 99 11.55 -7.86 10.79
CA ILE A 99 11.87 -8.19 9.40
C ILE A 99 10.60 -8.01 8.58
N CYS A 100 10.64 -7.06 7.67
CA CYS A 100 9.56 -6.81 6.73
C CYS A 100 10.10 -6.81 5.29
N GLU A 101 9.28 -7.22 4.35
CA GLU A 101 9.57 -7.17 2.91
C GLU A 101 9.24 -5.79 2.33
N PRO A 102 9.73 -5.44 1.12
CA PRO A 102 9.44 -4.14 0.50
C PRO A 102 7.95 -3.85 0.38
N SER A 103 7.15 -4.84 -0.06
CA SER A 103 5.70 -4.69 -0.26
C SER A 103 4.96 -4.17 0.97
N CYS A 104 5.37 -4.59 2.18
CA CYS A 104 4.69 -4.18 3.40
C CYS A 104 5.20 -2.85 3.99
N SER A 105 6.27 -2.28 3.46
CA SER A 105 6.80 -0.99 3.91
C SER A 105 6.12 0.22 3.26
N LEU A 106 5.43 0.02 2.14
CA LEU A 106 4.76 1.08 1.39
C LEU A 106 3.81 1.95 2.22
N PRO A 107 2.99 1.39 3.13
CA PRO A 107 2.10 2.23 3.93
C PRO A 107 2.84 3.25 4.80
N LEU A 108 3.99 2.87 5.36
CA LEU A 108 4.82 3.82 6.10
C LEU A 108 5.40 4.87 5.15
N ALA A 109 5.87 4.48 3.96
CA ALA A 109 6.37 5.41 2.95
C ALA A 109 5.31 6.46 2.58
N GLY A 110 4.06 6.03 2.33
CA GLY A 110 2.95 6.94 2.03
C GLY A 110 2.64 7.93 3.14
N ILE A 111 2.72 7.48 4.41
CA ILE A 111 2.54 8.36 5.57
C ILE A 111 3.67 9.38 5.66
N LEU A 112 4.92 8.96 5.50
CA LEU A 112 6.09 9.84 5.59
C LEU A 112 6.09 10.89 4.47
N LYS A 113 5.68 10.50 3.26
CA LYS A 113 5.52 11.39 2.11
C LYS A 113 4.50 12.49 2.38
N ASN A 114 3.36 12.14 2.93
CA ASN A 114 2.22 13.04 3.16
C ASN A 114 2.03 13.35 4.65
N LYS A 115 3.11 13.42 5.43
CA LYS A 115 3.08 13.54 6.91
C LYS A 115 2.19 14.67 7.43
N ASN A 116 2.05 15.76 6.69
CA ASN A 116 1.22 16.89 7.11
C ASN A 116 -0.27 16.54 7.13
N ASP A 117 -0.74 15.70 6.20
CA ASP A 117 -2.14 15.26 6.10
C ASP A 117 -2.52 14.29 7.21
N PHE A 118 -1.50 13.66 7.81
CA PHE A 118 -1.65 12.68 8.89
C PHE A 118 -1.37 13.26 10.29
N LYS A 119 -0.98 14.53 10.39
CA LYS A 119 -0.67 15.15 11.66
C LYS A 119 -1.86 15.12 12.63
N GLY A 120 -1.62 14.62 13.85
CA GLY A 120 -2.65 14.50 14.89
C GLY A 120 -3.64 13.35 14.72
N LYS A 121 -3.49 12.51 13.67
CA LYS A 121 -4.36 11.35 13.45
C LYS A 121 -3.81 10.10 14.12
N LYS A 122 -4.71 9.19 14.49
CA LYS A 122 -4.36 7.82 14.88
C LYS A 122 -4.29 6.98 13.61
N ILE A 123 -3.16 6.33 13.37
CA ILE A 123 -2.88 5.59 12.14
C ILE A 123 -2.57 4.14 12.48
N GLY A 124 -3.28 3.22 11.81
CA GLY A 124 -2.94 1.81 11.77
C GLY A 124 -2.24 1.47 10.46
N ILE A 125 -1.13 0.76 10.52
CA ILE A 125 -0.40 0.22 9.37
C ILE A 125 -0.48 -1.30 9.43
N ILE A 126 -0.84 -1.94 8.31
CA ILE A 126 -0.81 -3.38 8.19
C ILE A 126 0.55 -3.80 7.62
N ILE A 127 1.37 -4.47 8.42
CA ILE A 127 2.62 -5.09 7.98
C ILE A 127 2.27 -6.51 7.53
N THR A 128 2.32 -6.74 6.22
CA THR A 128 1.73 -7.90 5.56
C THR A 128 2.66 -9.10 5.45
N GLY A 129 3.98 -8.89 5.59
CA GLY A 129 4.92 -9.99 5.44
C GLY A 129 6.38 -9.59 5.59
N GLY A 130 7.23 -10.60 5.60
CA GLY A 130 8.69 -10.47 5.73
C GLY A 130 9.44 -11.49 4.88
N ASN A 131 8.86 -11.93 3.76
CA ASN A 131 9.49 -12.87 2.85
C ASN A 131 10.53 -12.16 1.98
N ILE A 132 11.74 -12.04 2.49
CA ILE A 132 12.86 -11.35 1.84
C ILE A 132 14.15 -12.14 1.94
N ASP A 133 14.95 -12.11 0.90
CA ASP A 133 16.31 -12.64 0.92
C ASP A 133 17.22 -11.67 1.69
N ILE A 134 17.63 -12.11 2.88
CA ILE A 134 18.51 -11.31 3.76
C ILE A 134 19.92 -11.11 3.22
N TYR A 135 20.35 -11.89 2.21
CA TYR A 135 21.64 -11.75 1.57
C TYR A 135 21.60 -10.78 0.37
N ASN A 136 20.41 -10.36 -0.04
CA ASN A 136 20.18 -9.43 -1.15
C ASN A 136 19.23 -8.31 -0.76
N LEU A 137 19.57 -7.61 0.32
CA LEU A 137 18.76 -6.47 0.79
C LEU A 137 18.96 -5.26 -0.13
N PRO A 138 17.93 -4.44 -0.32
CA PRO A 138 18.01 -3.24 -1.16
C PRO A 138 18.76 -2.07 -0.47
N PHE A 139 19.43 -2.31 0.64
CA PHE A 139 20.18 -1.32 1.42
C PHE A 139 21.39 -1.92 2.14
#